data_57c2759cfe0b168e8c77ec2701e04576
#
_entry.id   57c2759cfe0b168e8c77ec2701e04576
#
_cell.length_a   1.000
_cell.length_b   1.000
_cell.length_c   1.000
_cell.angle_alpha   90.00
_cell.angle_beta   90.00
_cell.angle_gamma   90.00
#
_symmetry.space_group_name_H-M   'P 1'
#
loop_
_entity.id
_entity.type
_entity.pdbx_description
1 polymer ?
#
loop_
_entity_poly.entity_id
_entity_poly.type
_entity_poly.pdbx_seq_one_letter_code
_entity_poly.pdbx_strand_id
1 'polypeptide(L)'
;MPDNLALRMRPKTIDQVIGQEHLIGEGKIIRRMVEANRLSSMILYGPPGIGKTSIASAIAGTTKYAFRTFNATVDSKKRLQEIAEEAKFSGGLVLLLDEIHRLDKTKQDFLLPLLESGLVIMIGATTENPFFSVTPAIRSRVQIFELEPLTNDQVKEAIQLALSDPERGFDFPVTLDEEALDFIATSTNGDLRSAYNSLDLAVLSTKEGEDGIRHISLDIMENSLQRSYITMDKDGDGHYDVLSALQKSIRGSDVDASLHYAARLIEAGDLPSLARRLTVIAYEDIGLANPDAQIHTVTALQAAERIGFPEARILIANIVIDLSLSPKSNSAYVAMDKALSDLRKSGNLPIPRHLRDGHYAGSKTLGNAQDYKYPHNYPGNWVQQDYLPDKLKGASYFTPNENGKYERALGATKEKIDQLKKR
;
A
#
# COMPACT_ATOMS: atom_id res chain seq x y z
N MET A 1 35.40 -4.42 -6.55
CA MET A 1 35.14 -4.28 -5.11
C MET A 1 34.54 -5.57 -4.64
N PRO A 2 34.91 -6.11 -3.48
CA PRO A 2 34.23 -7.29 -2.96
C PRO A 2 32.74 -6.95 -2.80
N ASP A 3 31.87 -7.94 -3.06
CA ASP A 3 30.43 -7.80 -2.88
C ASP A 3 30.14 -7.43 -1.41
N ASN A 4 29.10 -6.62 -1.16
CA ASN A 4 28.72 -6.26 0.19
C ASN A 4 28.22 -7.49 0.98
N LEU A 5 28.25 -7.44 2.30
CA LEU A 5 27.88 -8.55 3.18
C LEU A 5 26.48 -9.08 2.87
N ALA A 6 25.51 -8.21 2.63
CA ALA A 6 24.14 -8.61 2.32
C ALA A 6 24.03 -9.47 1.04
N LEU A 7 24.94 -9.29 0.07
CA LEU A 7 24.99 -10.09 -1.14
C LEU A 7 25.71 -11.42 -0.88
N ARG A 8 26.85 -11.39 -0.14
CA ARG A 8 27.62 -12.59 0.22
C ARG A 8 26.81 -13.55 1.08
N MET A 9 26.03 -13.03 2.04
CA MET A 9 25.20 -13.82 2.96
C MET A 9 23.89 -14.31 2.33
N ARG A 10 23.62 -14.00 1.06
CA ARG A 10 22.41 -14.47 0.39
C ARG A 10 22.33 -16.00 0.39
N PRO A 11 21.22 -16.60 0.87
CA PRO A 11 21.06 -18.06 0.92
C PRO A 11 21.12 -18.68 -0.47
N LYS A 12 21.86 -19.77 -0.62
CA LYS A 12 21.98 -20.56 -1.84
C LYS A 12 20.99 -21.72 -1.90
N THR A 13 20.53 -22.18 -0.75
CA THR A 13 19.54 -23.26 -0.62
C THR A 13 18.44 -22.85 0.35
N ILE A 14 17.30 -23.54 0.27
CA ILE A 14 16.15 -23.23 1.13
C ILE A 14 16.45 -23.46 2.62
N ASP A 15 17.39 -24.35 2.95
CA ASP A 15 17.80 -24.63 4.32
C ASP A 15 18.67 -23.53 4.94
N GLN A 16 19.20 -22.63 4.13
CA GLN A 16 19.97 -21.48 4.57
C GLN A 16 19.10 -20.22 4.79
N VAL A 17 17.81 -20.29 4.50
CA VAL A 17 16.91 -19.15 4.70
C VAL A 17 16.55 -19.05 6.17
N ILE A 18 16.77 -17.89 6.76
CA ILE A 18 16.40 -17.58 8.14
C ILE A 18 15.00 -16.96 8.15
N GLY A 19 14.16 -17.44 9.09
CA GLY A 19 12.77 -16.99 9.22
C GLY A 19 11.82 -17.57 8.18
N GLN A 20 10.59 -17.04 8.14
CA GLN A 20 9.51 -17.48 7.23
C GLN A 20 9.08 -18.95 7.43
N GLU A 21 9.15 -19.46 8.63
CA GLU A 21 8.83 -20.86 8.98
C GLU A 21 7.41 -21.25 8.55
N HIS A 22 6.48 -20.31 8.53
CA HIS A 22 5.11 -20.53 8.08
C HIS A 22 5.01 -20.91 6.59
N LEU A 23 6.02 -20.59 5.77
CA LEU A 23 6.09 -20.89 4.33
C LEU A 23 7.12 -21.96 3.99
N ILE A 24 8.31 -21.91 4.62
CA ILE A 24 9.47 -22.72 4.25
C ILE A 24 9.86 -23.75 5.32
N GLY A 25 9.23 -23.71 6.51
CA GLY A 25 9.44 -24.70 7.56
C GLY A 25 9.11 -26.14 7.10
N GLU A 26 9.45 -27.13 7.90
CA GLU A 26 9.19 -28.55 7.60
C GLU A 26 7.69 -28.78 7.30
N GLY A 27 7.40 -29.46 6.18
CA GLY A 27 6.05 -29.73 5.73
C GLY A 27 5.25 -28.53 5.21
N LYS A 28 5.81 -27.32 5.17
CA LYS A 28 5.14 -26.12 4.66
C LYS A 28 5.15 -26.08 3.13
N ILE A 29 4.27 -25.22 2.60
CA ILE A 29 3.91 -25.25 1.17
C ILE A 29 5.10 -25.07 0.23
N ILE A 30 5.94 -24.04 0.46
CA ILE A 30 7.10 -23.77 -0.42
C ILE A 30 8.12 -24.91 -0.29
N ARG A 31 8.42 -25.37 0.93
CA ARG A 31 9.34 -26.50 1.14
C ARG A 31 8.88 -27.75 0.40
N ARG A 32 7.60 -28.13 0.53
CA ARG A 32 7.06 -29.30 -0.18
C ARG A 32 7.16 -29.18 -1.70
N MET A 33 6.93 -27.98 -2.26
CA MET A 33 7.09 -27.75 -3.70
C MET A 33 8.54 -27.92 -4.15
N VAL A 34 9.50 -27.45 -3.34
CA VAL A 34 10.94 -27.57 -3.62
C VAL A 34 11.39 -29.02 -3.52
N GLU A 35 11.04 -29.74 -2.45
CA GLU A 35 11.38 -31.15 -2.22
C GLU A 35 10.79 -32.07 -3.30
N ALA A 36 9.56 -31.79 -3.72
CA ALA A 36 8.92 -32.52 -4.83
C ALA A 36 9.48 -32.15 -6.21
N ASN A 37 10.36 -31.15 -6.30
CA ASN A 37 10.82 -30.51 -7.55
C ASN A 37 9.65 -30.15 -8.49
N ARG A 38 8.55 -29.69 -7.89
CA ARG A 38 7.31 -29.26 -8.58
C ARG A 38 6.92 -27.88 -8.10
N LEU A 39 7.54 -26.89 -8.71
CA LEU A 39 7.23 -25.49 -8.42
C LEU A 39 5.97 -25.05 -9.19
N SER A 40 5.18 -24.19 -8.58
CA SER A 40 4.14 -23.40 -9.23
C SER A 40 4.52 -21.92 -9.19
N SER A 41 4.03 -21.15 -10.16
CA SER A 41 4.22 -19.71 -10.17
C SER A 41 3.66 -19.08 -8.91
N MET A 42 4.40 -18.12 -8.34
CA MET A 42 4.05 -17.47 -7.08
C MET A 42 4.46 -16.01 -7.05
N ILE A 43 3.85 -15.26 -6.14
CA ILE A 43 4.23 -13.91 -5.78
C ILE A 43 4.56 -13.88 -4.30
N LEU A 44 5.75 -13.39 -3.97
CA LEU A 44 6.23 -13.14 -2.61
C LEU A 44 6.07 -11.64 -2.34
N TYR A 45 5.25 -11.25 -1.37
CA TYR A 45 5.07 -9.85 -1.04
C TYR A 45 5.30 -9.57 0.45
N GLY A 46 5.63 -8.34 0.78
CA GLY A 46 5.86 -7.87 2.14
C GLY A 46 6.96 -6.80 2.21
N PRO A 47 7.31 -6.27 3.38
CA PRO A 47 8.26 -5.17 3.57
C PRO A 47 9.61 -5.36 2.87
N PRO A 48 10.37 -4.28 2.62
CA PRO A 48 11.71 -4.39 2.06
C PRO A 48 12.67 -5.15 3.01
N GLY A 49 13.73 -5.75 2.47
CA GLY A 49 14.80 -6.36 3.25
C GLY A 49 14.49 -7.69 3.96
N ILE A 50 13.23 -8.19 3.93
CA ILE A 50 12.81 -9.43 4.61
C ILE A 50 13.13 -10.73 3.87
N GLY A 51 13.83 -10.67 2.72
CA GLY A 51 14.33 -11.85 2.04
C GLY A 51 13.56 -12.34 0.82
N LYS A 52 12.60 -11.58 0.24
CA LYS A 52 11.84 -11.99 -0.96
C LYS A 52 12.71 -12.54 -2.10
N THR A 53 13.68 -11.74 -2.54
CA THR A 53 14.63 -12.11 -3.61
C THR A 53 15.59 -13.22 -3.18
N SER A 54 15.92 -13.27 -1.88
CA SER A 54 16.77 -14.31 -1.30
C SER A 54 16.08 -15.67 -1.30
N ILE A 55 14.81 -15.74 -0.91
CA ILE A 55 14.01 -16.97 -0.96
C ILE A 55 13.88 -17.47 -2.40
N ALA A 56 13.60 -16.57 -3.36
CA ALA A 56 13.54 -16.95 -4.78
C ALA A 56 14.86 -17.55 -5.28
N SER A 57 16.00 -16.95 -4.88
CA SER A 57 17.34 -17.49 -5.20
C SER A 57 17.60 -18.84 -4.54
N ALA A 58 17.18 -19.01 -3.28
CA ALA A 58 17.30 -20.26 -2.54
C ALA A 58 16.46 -21.39 -3.14
N ILE A 59 15.23 -21.09 -3.57
CA ILE A 59 14.36 -22.02 -4.31
C ILE A 59 15.06 -22.50 -5.60
N ALA A 60 15.59 -21.52 -6.36
CA ALA A 60 16.31 -21.83 -7.60
C ALA A 60 17.56 -22.69 -7.37
N GLY A 61 18.35 -22.38 -6.33
CA GLY A 61 19.56 -23.13 -6.00
C GLY A 61 19.29 -24.54 -5.46
N THR A 62 18.11 -24.78 -4.90
CA THR A 62 17.71 -26.12 -4.40
C THR A 62 17.07 -26.98 -5.49
N THR A 63 16.55 -26.37 -6.54
CA THR A 63 15.85 -27.07 -7.62
C THR A 63 16.72 -27.26 -8.87
N LYS A 64 16.30 -28.11 -9.81
CA LYS A 64 17.03 -28.38 -11.05
C LYS A 64 16.67 -27.46 -12.21
N TYR A 65 15.84 -26.43 -11.97
CA TYR A 65 15.39 -25.52 -13.02
C TYR A 65 16.49 -24.52 -13.40
N ALA A 66 16.56 -24.16 -14.68
CA ALA A 66 17.30 -22.98 -15.10
C ALA A 66 16.72 -21.73 -14.43
N PHE A 67 17.57 -20.80 -14.01
CA PHE A 67 17.16 -19.60 -13.26
C PHE A 67 17.55 -18.33 -13.99
N ARG A 68 16.63 -17.40 -14.13
CA ARG A 68 16.86 -16.07 -14.67
C ARG A 68 16.19 -15.02 -13.79
N THR A 69 16.79 -13.85 -13.79
CA THR A 69 16.27 -12.68 -13.08
C THR A 69 15.83 -11.62 -14.09
N PHE A 70 14.76 -10.93 -13.78
CA PHE A 70 14.24 -9.80 -14.52
C PHE A 70 13.78 -8.73 -13.53
N ASN A 71 14.31 -7.52 -13.69
CA ASN A 71 13.87 -6.38 -12.89
C ASN A 71 12.89 -5.53 -13.70
N ALA A 72 11.66 -5.38 -13.20
CA ALA A 72 10.60 -4.68 -13.91
C ALA A 72 10.91 -3.20 -14.20
N THR A 73 11.75 -2.57 -13.37
CA THR A 73 12.12 -1.15 -13.47
C THR A 73 13.19 -0.89 -14.53
N VAL A 74 14.15 -1.82 -14.68
CA VAL A 74 15.37 -1.61 -15.47
C VAL A 74 15.33 -2.36 -16.81
N ASP A 75 14.77 -3.59 -16.80
CA ASP A 75 14.84 -4.48 -17.93
C ASP A 75 13.78 -4.20 -19.01
N SER A 76 14.20 -4.32 -20.26
CA SER A 76 13.34 -4.07 -21.42
C SER A 76 12.46 -5.28 -21.77
N LYS A 77 11.39 -5.05 -22.54
CA LYS A 77 10.56 -6.12 -23.12
C LYS A 77 11.39 -7.11 -23.95
N LYS A 78 12.45 -6.65 -24.63
CA LYS A 78 13.35 -7.50 -25.42
C LYS A 78 14.02 -8.54 -24.52
N ARG A 79 14.49 -8.14 -23.34
CA ARG A 79 15.09 -9.07 -22.37
C ARG A 79 14.10 -10.16 -21.95
N LEU A 80 12.83 -9.80 -21.76
CA LEU A 80 11.79 -10.78 -21.42
C LEU A 80 11.54 -11.75 -22.56
N GLN A 81 11.61 -11.30 -23.83
CA GLN A 81 11.52 -12.15 -25.01
C GLN A 81 12.70 -13.13 -25.11
N GLU A 82 13.92 -12.68 -24.85
CA GLU A 82 15.11 -13.54 -24.81
C GLU A 82 14.96 -14.66 -23.76
N ILE A 83 14.47 -14.33 -22.57
CA ILE A 83 14.21 -15.30 -21.51
C ILE A 83 13.12 -16.30 -21.93
N ALA A 84 12.08 -15.83 -22.63
CA ALA A 84 11.02 -16.71 -23.14
C ALA A 84 11.52 -17.69 -24.21
N GLU A 85 12.40 -17.25 -25.10
CA GLU A 85 13.04 -18.14 -26.09
C GLU A 85 13.95 -19.17 -25.39
N GLU A 86 14.75 -18.74 -24.42
CA GLU A 86 15.57 -19.66 -23.62
C GLU A 86 14.71 -20.72 -22.91
N ALA A 87 13.56 -20.33 -22.36
CA ALA A 87 12.64 -21.26 -21.71
C ALA A 87 12.15 -22.37 -22.65
N LYS A 88 11.93 -22.06 -23.93
CA LYS A 88 11.54 -23.05 -24.94
C LYS A 88 12.65 -24.07 -25.21
N PHE A 89 13.91 -23.63 -25.23
CA PHE A 89 15.05 -24.52 -25.47
C PHE A 89 15.41 -25.38 -24.26
N SER A 90 15.26 -24.84 -23.03
CA SER A 90 15.59 -25.55 -21.80
C SER A 90 14.47 -26.45 -21.28
N GLY A 91 13.30 -26.43 -21.91
CA GLY A 91 12.13 -27.18 -21.43
C GLY A 91 11.47 -26.62 -20.18
N GLY A 92 11.75 -25.36 -19.87
CA GLY A 92 11.22 -24.60 -18.76
C GLY A 92 12.29 -23.97 -17.87
N LEU A 93 11.96 -22.84 -17.25
CA LEU A 93 12.84 -22.13 -16.32
C LEU A 93 12.06 -21.43 -15.19
N VAL A 94 12.76 -21.13 -14.10
CA VAL A 94 12.29 -20.26 -13.04
C VAL A 94 12.72 -18.82 -13.33
N LEU A 95 11.76 -17.92 -13.41
CA LEU A 95 11.96 -16.49 -13.60
C LEU A 95 11.67 -15.73 -12.29
N LEU A 96 12.70 -15.18 -11.67
CA LEU A 96 12.53 -14.17 -10.63
C LEU A 96 12.19 -12.83 -11.28
N LEU A 97 11.03 -12.31 -10.95
CA LEU A 97 10.51 -11.03 -11.40
C LEU A 97 10.52 -10.06 -10.23
N ASP A 98 11.61 -9.27 -10.14
CA ASP A 98 11.74 -8.29 -9.06
C ASP A 98 10.93 -7.02 -9.37
N GLU A 99 10.34 -6.42 -8.33
CA GLU A 99 9.46 -5.25 -8.41
C GLU A 99 8.28 -5.45 -9.39
N ILE A 100 7.59 -6.62 -9.31
CA ILE A 100 6.52 -6.98 -10.25
C ILE A 100 5.42 -5.91 -10.38
N HIS A 101 5.20 -5.10 -9.35
CA HIS A 101 4.25 -3.99 -9.36
C HIS A 101 4.61 -2.87 -10.37
N ARG A 102 5.88 -2.78 -10.78
CA ARG A 102 6.37 -1.85 -11.83
C ARG A 102 6.19 -2.38 -13.25
N LEU A 103 5.67 -3.60 -13.39
CA LEU A 103 5.50 -4.22 -14.70
C LEU A 103 4.29 -3.64 -15.43
N ASP A 104 4.50 -3.01 -16.57
CA ASP A 104 3.42 -2.48 -17.38
C ASP A 104 2.50 -3.58 -17.92
N LYS A 105 1.25 -3.20 -18.24
CA LYS A 105 0.23 -4.15 -18.72
C LYS A 105 0.69 -4.97 -19.93
N THR A 106 1.44 -4.38 -20.84
CA THR A 106 1.92 -5.05 -22.07
C THR A 106 2.89 -6.19 -21.73
N LYS A 107 3.78 -5.98 -20.74
CA LYS A 107 4.68 -7.02 -20.26
C LYS A 107 3.94 -8.08 -19.46
N GLN A 108 2.94 -7.67 -18.66
CA GLN A 108 2.09 -8.62 -17.96
C GLN A 108 1.32 -9.52 -18.92
N ASP A 109 0.70 -8.97 -19.97
CA ASP A 109 -0.01 -9.73 -20.99
C ASP A 109 0.91 -10.69 -21.77
N PHE A 110 2.18 -10.28 -21.98
CA PHE A 110 3.19 -11.14 -22.63
C PHE A 110 3.54 -12.39 -21.79
N LEU A 111 3.50 -12.28 -20.46
CA LEU A 111 3.81 -13.40 -19.56
C LEU A 111 2.69 -14.46 -19.52
N LEU A 112 1.45 -14.09 -19.75
CA LEU A 112 0.31 -14.98 -19.58
C LEU A 112 0.44 -16.32 -20.32
N PRO A 113 0.75 -16.37 -21.64
CA PRO A 113 0.90 -17.63 -22.35
C PRO A 113 2.06 -18.50 -21.83
N LEU A 114 3.13 -17.87 -21.32
CA LEU A 114 4.30 -18.56 -20.77
C LEU A 114 3.99 -19.22 -19.42
N LEU A 115 3.18 -18.57 -18.60
CA LEU A 115 2.69 -19.11 -17.33
C LEU A 115 1.70 -20.25 -17.57
N GLU A 116 0.78 -20.10 -18.51
CA GLU A 116 -0.22 -21.10 -18.88
C GLU A 116 0.41 -22.39 -19.43
N SER A 117 1.43 -22.26 -20.25
CA SER A 117 2.15 -23.40 -20.83
C SER A 117 3.09 -24.09 -19.83
N GLY A 118 3.37 -23.47 -18.66
CA GLY A 118 4.37 -23.95 -17.71
C GLY A 118 5.83 -23.81 -18.17
N LEU A 119 6.09 -23.14 -19.31
CA LEU A 119 7.44 -22.86 -19.79
C LEU A 119 8.20 -21.91 -18.86
N VAL A 120 7.49 -21.00 -18.20
CA VAL A 120 8.04 -20.11 -17.19
C VAL A 120 7.32 -20.32 -15.87
N ILE A 121 8.07 -20.67 -14.85
CA ILE A 121 7.62 -20.66 -13.47
C ILE A 121 8.04 -19.31 -12.89
N MET A 122 7.08 -18.43 -12.67
CA MET A 122 7.36 -17.08 -12.19
C MET A 122 7.41 -17.04 -10.64
N ILE A 123 8.46 -16.42 -10.10
CA ILE A 123 8.50 -15.98 -8.71
C ILE A 123 8.54 -14.45 -8.74
N GLY A 124 7.39 -13.83 -8.55
CA GLY A 124 7.28 -12.36 -8.44
C GLY A 124 7.68 -11.90 -7.05
N ALA A 125 8.49 -10.84 -6.95
CA ALA A 125 8.79 -10.17 -5.68
C ALA A 125 8.22 -8.74 -5.72
N THR A 126 7.58 -8.31 -4.64
CA THR A 126 7.02 -6.95 -4.52
C THR A 126 6.93 -6.52 -3.06
N THR A 127 7.01 -5.20 -2.86
CA THR A 127 6.70 -4.55 -1.58
C THR A 127 5.23 -4.11 -1.50
N GLU A 128 4.53 -4.05 -2.64
CA GLU A 128 3.13 -3.65 -2.70
C GLU A 128 2.19 -4.85 -2.66
N ASN A 129 0.97 -4.62 -2.16
CA ASN A 129 -0.08 -5.62 -2.16
C ASN A 129 -0.45 -6.03 -3.60
N PRO A 130 -0.23 -7.30 -3.97
CA PRO A 130 -0.45 -7.78 -5.34
C PRO A 130 -1.90 -7.65 -5.82
N PHE A 131 -2.85 -7.56 -4.89
CA PHE A 131 -4.27 -7.40 -5.24
C PHE A 131 -4.58 -6.03 -5.88
N PHE A 132 -3.73 -5.03 -5.66
CA PHE A 132 -3.87 -3.71 -6.26
C PHE A 132 -2.96 -3.49 -7.46
N SER A 133 -1.74 -4.04 -7.44
CA SER A 133 -0.69 -3.73 -8.40
C SER A 133 -0.55 -4.75 -9.54
N VAL A 134 -1.06 -5.99 -9.38
CA VAL A 134 -0.97 -7.06 -10.38
C VAL A 134 -2.33 -7.34 -11.01
N THR A 135 -2.36 -7.54 -12.34
CA THR A 135 -3.61 -7.78 -13.06
C THR A 135 -4.31 -9.07 -12.61
N PRO A 136 -5.66 -9.11 -12.62
CA PRO A 136 -6.42 -10.30 -12.26
C PRO A 136 -6.03 -11.53 -13.09
N ALA A 137 -5.62 -11.34 -14.34
CA ALA A 137 -5.20 -12.40 -15.24
C ALA A 137 -3.94 -13.13 -14.76
N ILE A 138 -2.93 -12.41 -14.25
CA ILE A 138 -1.75 -13.04 -13.61
C ILE A 138 -2.15 -13.64 -12.26
N ARG A 139 -2.87 -12.90 -11.42
CA ARG A 139 -3.25 -13.38 -10.07
C ARG A 139 -4.00 -14.72 -10.08
N SER A 140 -4.81 -14.98 -11.10
CA SER A 140 -5.53 -16.24 -11.22
C SER A 140 -4.63 -17.45 -11.57
N ARG A 141 -3.35 -17.23 -11.90
CA ARG A 141 -2.38 -18.24 -12.33
C ARG A 141 -1.20 -18.41 -11.39
N VAL A 142 -1.19 -17.68 -10.28
CA VAL A 142 -0.10 -17.68 -9.30
C VAL A 142 -0.63 -17.87 -7.89
N GLN A 143 0.21 -18.41 -7.01
CA GLN A 143 -0.05 -18.40 -5.57
C GLN A 143 0.56 -17.13 -4.98
N ILE A 144 -0.12 -16.53 -4.00
CA ILE A 144 0.34 -15.30 -3.35
C ILE A 144 0.71 -15.65 -1.91
N PHE A 145 1.95 -15.34 -1.53
CA PHE A 145 2.49 -15.59 -0.20
C PHE A 145 2.96 -14.28 0.42
N GLU A 146 2.46 -14.00 1.61
CA GLU A 146 2.93 -12.90 2.44
C GLU A 146 4.14 -13.33 3.24
N LEU A 147 5.19 -12.51 3.22
CA LEU A 147 6.35 -12.67 4.05
C LEU A 147 6.24 -11.73 5.25
N GLU A 148 6.60 -12.24 6.41
CA GLU A 148 6.60 -11.50 7.67
C GLU A 148 7.97 -10.84 7.91
N PRO A 149 8.03 -9.67 8.60
CA PRO A 149 9.29 -9.13 9.10
C PRO A 149 10.00 -10.16 9.98
N LEU A 150 11.34 -10.20 9.88
CA LEU A 150 12.12 -11.06 10.77
C LEU A 150 12.01 -10.59 12.22
N THR A 151 11.95 -11.54 13.14
CA THR A 151 12.02 -11.23 14.57
C THR A 151 13.41 -10.77 14.96
N ASN A 152 13.55 -10.08 16.09
CA ASN A 152 14.86 -9.66 16.60
C ASN A 152 15.80 -10.85 16.78
N ASP A 153 15.30 -12.00 17.25
CA ASP A 153 16.10 -13.21 17.44
C ASP A 153 16.59 -13.77 16.10
N GLN A 154 15.77 -13.76 15.07
CA GLN A 154 16.16 -14.17 13.71
C GLN A 154 17.19 -13.23 13.09
N VAL A 155 17.09 -11.92 13.34
CA VAL A 155 18.12 -10.95 12.92
C VAL A 155 19.43 -11.19 13.66
N LYS A 156 19.40 -11.46 14.97
CA LYS A 156 20.59 -11.82 15.76
C LYS A 156 21.24 -13.08 15.23
N GLU A 157 20.46 -14.14 14.97
CA GLU A 157 20.93 -15.38 14.37
C GLU A 157 21.65 -15.11 13.03
N ALA A 158 21.06 -14.30 12.16
CA ALA A 158 21.64 -13.94 10.88
C ALA A 158 22.99 -13.19 11.02
N ILE A 159 23.08 -12.27 11.97
CA ILE A 159 24.32 -11.53 12.27
C ILE A 159 25.39 -12.47 12.83
N GLN A 160 25.05 -13.32 13.78
CA GLN A 160 25.98 -14.31 14.36
C GLN A 160 26.49 -15.28 13.29
N LEU A 161 25.63 -15.70 12.37
CA LEU A 161 26.04 -16.52 11.22
C LEU A 161 27.05 -15.74 10.35
N ALA A 162 26.84 -14.46 10.08
CA ALA A 162 27.75 -13.63 9.29
C ALA A 162 29.11 -13.43 9.97
N LEU A 163 29.13 -13.36 11.29
CA LEU A 163 30.38 -13.27 12.06
C LEU A 163 31.15 -14.60 12.14
N SER A 164 30.47 -15.73 12.05
CA SER A 164 31.06 -17.08 12.19
C SER A 164 31.37 -17.78 10.87
N ASP A 165 30.84 -17.30 9.73
CA ASP A 165 31.02 -17.91 8.41
C ASP A 165 32.23 -17.25 7.69
N PRO A 166 33.38 -17.92 7.60
CA PRO A 166 34.58 -17.33 6.98
C PRO A 166 34.52 -17.23 5.46
N GLU A 167 33.59 -17.97 4.81
CA GLU A 167 33.47 -17.96 3.35
C GLU A 167 32.54 -16.84 2.85
N ARG A 168 31.45 -16.60 3.57
CA ARG A 168 30.43 -15.63 3.14
C ARG A 168 30.44 -14.37 3.99
N GLY A 169 30.84 -14.47 5.25
CA GLY A 169 30.92 -13.38 6.21
C GLY A 169 32.25 -12.62 6.15
N PHE A 170 32.99 -12.65 7.25
CA PHE A 170 34.28 -11.98 7.37
C PHE A 170 35.40 -13.03 7.46
N ASP A 171 36.46 -12.84 6.66
CA ASP A 171 37.65 -13.69 6.60
C ASP A 171 38.71 -13.33 7.63
N PHE A 172 38.36 -12.45 8.59
CA PHE A 172 39.19 -12.02 9.70
C PHE A 172 38.39 -11.97 11.01
N PRO A 173 39.02 -12.03 12.17
CA PRO A 173 38.33 -12.07 13.45
C PRO A 173 37.58 -10.76 13.75
N VAL A 174 36.30 -10.90 14.10
CA VAL A 174 35.42 -9.80 14.51
C VAL A 174 34.70 -10.20 15.80
N THR A 175 34.64 -9.30 16.76
CA THR A 175 33.77 -9.44 17.94
C THR A 175 32.72 -8.32 17.91
N LEU A 176 31.52 -8.65 18.32
CA LEU A 176 30.40 -7.73 18.44
C LEU A 176 29.87 -7.81 19.87
N ASP A 177 29.80 -6.68 20.55
CA ASP A 177 29.22 -6.60 21.88
C ASP A 177 27.75 -7.00 21.87
N GLU A 178 27.28 -7.63 22.96
CA GLU A 178 25.87 -8.08 23.06
C GLU A 178 24.88 -6.91 22.94
N GLU A 179 25.22 -5.78 23.56
CA GLU A 179 24.41 -4.55 23.46
C GLU A 179 24.36 -4.01 22.01
N ALA A 180 25.45 -4.13 21.25
CA ALA A 180 25.48 -3.74 19.84
C ALA A 180 24.66 -4.69 18.96
N LEU A 181 24.68 -6.00 19.28
CA LEU A 181 23.85 -7.01 18.62
C LEU A 181 22.37 -6.76 18.88
N ASP A 182 21.99 -6.45 20.11
CA ASP A 182 20.63 -6.12 20.49
C ASP A 182 20.14 -4.84 19.81
N PHE A 183 21.01 -3.84 19.76
CA PHE A 183 20.72 -2.56 19.13
C PHE A 183 20.44 -2.70 17.63
N ILE A 184 21.32 -3.40 16.87
CA ILE A 184 21.12 -3.57 15.43
C ILE A 184 19.87 -4.40 15.12
N ALA A 185 19.62 -5.46 15.90
CA ALA A 185 18.45 -6.32 15.72
C ALA A 185 17.13 -5.56 15.94
N THR A 186 17.11 -4.68 16.96
CA THR A 186 15.91 -3.90 17.30
C THR A 186 15.69 -2.74 16.33
N SER A 187 16.78 -2.04 15.96
CA SER A 187 16.70 -0.81 15.16
C SER A 187 16.39 -1.05 13.68
N THR A 188 16.61 -2.26 13.17
CA THR A 188 16.36 -2.60 11.76
C THR A 188 14.95 -3.10 11.48
N ASN A 189 14.11 -3.31 12.51
CA ASN A 189 12.71 -3.75 12.38
C ASN A 189 12.53 -4.95 11.43
N GLY A 190 13.45 -5.91 11.48
CA GLY A 190 13.40 -7.11 10.63
C GLY A 190 13.92 -6.93 9.21
N ASP A 191 14.46 -5.74 8.84
CA ASP A 191 15.17 -5.53 7.58
C ASP A 191 16.62 -6.06 7.67
N LEU A 192 16.81 -7.30 7.24
CA LEU A 192 18.10 -7.97 7.27
C LEU A 192 19.12 -7.36 6.31
N ARG A 193 18.70 -6.75 5.22
CA ARG A 193 19.61 -6.04 4.30
C ARG A 193 20.21 -4.82 4.99
N SER A 194 19.40 -4.06 5.70
CA SER A 194 19.85 -2.92 6.49
C SER A 194 20.79 -3.36 7.61
N ALA A 195 20.47 -4.47 8.30
CA ALA A 195 21.31 -5.04 9.34
C ALA A 195 22.69 -5.43 8.81
N TYR A 196 22.77 -6.18 7.72
CA TYR A 196 24.04 -6.58 7.11
C TYR A 196 24.86 -5.39 6.58
N ASN A 197 24.23 -4.40 5.96
CA ASN A 197 24.93 -3.22 5.46
C ASN A 197 25.53 -2.39 6.61
N SER A 198 24.79 -2.25 7.71
CA SER A 198 25.28 -1.52 8.89
C SER A 198 26.41 -2.28 9.59
N LEU A 199 26.31 -3.60 9.71
CA LEU A 199 27.36 -4.44 10.23
C LEU A 199 28.63 -4.36 9.34
N ASP A 200 28.47 -4.47 8.02
CA ASP A 200 29.59 -4.38 7.06
C ASP A 200 30.31 -3.04 7.18
N LEU A 201 29.56 -1.94 7.28
CA LEU A 201 30.12 -0.61 7.49
C LEU A 201 30.86 -0.51 8.83
N ALA A 202 30.27 -0.97 9.92
CA ALA A 202 30.88 -0.97 11.25
C ALA A 202 32.21 -1.72 11.24
N VAL A 203 32.20 -2.95 10.72
CA VAL A 203 33.38 -3.83 10.68
C VAL A 203 34.48 -3.28 9.78
N LEU A 204 34.15 -2.80 8.57
CA LEU A 204 35.14 -2.31 7.61
C LEU A 204 35.72 -0.96 8.00
N SER A 205 34.99 -0.13 8.75
CA SER A 205 35.49 1.18 9.25
C SER A 205 36.27 1.08 10.55
N THR A 206 36.19 -0.04 11.27
CA THR A 206 36.89 -0.25 12.54
C THR A 206 38.30 -0.80 12.31
N LYS A 207 39.29 -0.20 12.97
CA LYS A 207 40.66 -0.67 12.93
C LYS A 207 40.83 -1.95 13.73
N GLU A 208 41.75 -2.79 13.27
CA GLU A 208 42.20 -3.99 13.99
C GLU A 208 42.84 -3.60 15.32
N GLY A 209 42.48 -4.28 16.40
CA GLY A 209 43.07 -4.12 17.73
C GLY A 209 44.49 -4.70 17.84
N GLU A 210 45.17 -4.47 18.95
CA GLU A 210 46.48 -5.05 19.20
C GLU A 210 46.49 -6.60 19.27
N ASP A 211 45.33 -7.18 19.49
CA ASP A 211 45.07 -8.63 19.52
C ASP A 211 44.73 -9.22 18.14
N GLY A 212 44.73 -8.42 17.11
CA GLY A 212 44.37 -8.84 15.74
C GLY A 212 42.86 -8.97 15.52
N ILE A 213 42.02 -8.49 16.44
CA ILE A 213 40.55 -8.60 16.37
C ILE A 213 39.96 -7.20 16.15
N ARG A 214 38.88 -7.14 15.36
CA ARG A 214 38.06 -5.92 15.25
C ARG A 214 36.92 -5.98 16.24
N HIS A 215 36.94 -5.07 17.21
CA HIS A 215 35.94 -5.00 18.28
C HIS A 215 34.87 -3.97 17.95
N ILE A 216 33.64 -4.41 17.81
CA ILE A 216 32.52 -3.55 17.47
C ILE A 216 31.65 -3.32 18.72
N SER A 217 31.80 -2.14 19.30
CA SER A 217 31.01 -1.68 20.44
C SER A 217 29.66 -1.09 20.02
N LEU A 218 28.79 -0.87 21.00
CA LEU A 218 27.51 -0.18 20.80
C LEU A 218 27.68 1.18 20.11
N ASP A 219 28.65 2.01 20.57
CA ASP A 219 28.91 3.34 19.99
C ASP A 219 29.31 3.27 18.51
N ILE A 220 30.15 2.30 18.12
CA ILE A 220 30.51 2.07 16.72
C ILE A 220 29.28 1.66 15.92
N MET A 221 28.42 0.80 16.48
CA MET A 221 27.23 0.33 15.81
C MET A 221 26.18 1.45 15.64
N GLU A 222 25.98 2.28 16.66
CA GLU A 222 25.09 3.45 16.61
C GLU A 222 25.52 4.46 15.54
N ASN A 223 26.84 4.70 15.43
CA ASN A 223 27.41 5.60 14.42
C ASN A 223 27.35 5.00 13.00
N SER A 224 27.39 3.66 12.88
CA SER A 224 27.38 2.95 11.61
C SER A 224 25.97 2.65 11.10
N LEU A 225 25.02 2.52 12.00
CA LEU A 225 23.63 2.46 11.64
C LEU A 225 23.25 3.88 11.18
N GLN A 226 23.48 4.15 9.88
CA GLN A 226 22.79 5.29 9.29
C GLN A 226 21.34 5.10 9.70
N ARG A 227 20.83 5.98 10.54
CA ARG A 227 19.41 6.05 10.83
C ARG A 227 18.73 6.06 9.46
N SER A 228 18.39 4.90 8.99
CA SER A 228 17.30 4.78 8.07
C SER A 228 16.21 5.52 8.82
N TYR A 229 16.07 6.84 8.55
CA TYR A 229 14.80 7.50 8.81
C TYR A 229 13.79 6.46 8.42
N ILE A 230 12.87 6.12 9.31
CA ILE A 230 11.85 5.12 9.08
C ILE A 230 11.47 5.26 7.63
N THR A 231 12.17 4.54 6.75
CA THR A 231 11.86 4.47 5.35
C THR A 231 10.65 3.56 5.32
N MET A 232 9.52 4.16 5.71
CA MET A 232 8.26 3.64 5.25
C MET A 232 8.40 3.67 3.75
N ASP A 233 8.52 2.50 3.16
CA ASP A 233 8.41 2.34 1.72
C ASP A 233 7.12 3.07 1.35
N LYS A 234 7.24 4.21 0.65
CA LYS A 234 6.10 5.11 0.38
C LYS A 234 4.99 4.39 -0.38
N ASP A 235 5.33 3.26 -0.98
CA ASP A 235 4.46 2.42 -1.79
C ASP A 235 4.23 1.02 -1.17
N GLY A 236 4.75 0.71 0.05
CA GLY A 236 4.61 -0.60 0.69
C GLY A 236 3.32 -0.76 1.53
N ASP A 237 2.91 -2.00 1.79
CA ASP A 237 1.71 -2.33 2.58
C ASP A 237 1.71 -1.68 3.97
N GLY A 238 2.87 -1.57 4.61
CA GLY A 238 3.01 -0.87 5.88
C GLY A 238 2.63 0.61 5.82
N HIS A 239 2.79 1.27 4.67
CA HIS A 239 2.35 2.64 4.47
C HIS A 239 0.82 2.76 4.40
N TYR A 240 0.18 1.87 3.64
CA TYR A 240 -1.28 1.82 3.57
C TYR A 240 -1.91 1.45 4.91
N ASP A 241 -1.27 0.59 5.69
CA ASP A 241 -1.73 0.21 7.03
C ASP A 241 -1.69 1.40 7.99
N VAL A 242 -0.65 2.24 7.96
CA VAL A 242 -0.58 3.45 8.78
C VAL A 242 -1.63 4.47 8.35
N LEU A 243 -1.85 4.67 7.04
CA LEU A 243 -2.92 5.53 6.54
C LEU A 243 -4.30 5.01 6.95
N SER A 244 -4.51 3.69 6.93
CA SER A 244 -5.74 3.04 7.39
C SER A 244 -5.93 3.18 8.90
N ALA A 245 -4.87 3.00 9.69
CA ALA A 245 -4.88 3.17 11.13
C ALA A 245 -5.19 4.62 11.52
N LEU A 246 -4.57 5.61 10.86
CA LEU A 246 -4.87 7.03 11.03
C LEU A 246 -6.36 7.33 10.80
N GLN A 247 -6.92 6.87 9.68
CA GLN A 247 -8.34 7.07 9.39
C GLN A 247 -9.25 6.42 10.43
N LYS A 248 -8.96 5.18 10.83
CA LYS A 248 -9.75 4.47 11.84
C LYS A 248 -9.67 5.11 13.21
N SER A 249 -8.52 5.64 13.61
CA SER A 249 -8.32 6.35 14.87
C SER A 249 -9.10 7.67 14.88
N ILE A 250 -9.04 8.47 13.84
CA ILE A 250 -9.82 9.72 13.69
C ILE A 250 -11.32 9.39 13.70
N ARG A 251 -11.75 8.38 12.96
CA ARG A 251 -13.15 7.90 12.94
C ARG A 251 -13.62 7.47 14.31
N GLY A 252 -12.75 6.79 15.07
CA GLY A 252 -13.00 6.36 16.45
C GLY A 252 -12.84 7.46 17.49
N SER A 253 -12.46 8.68 17.10
CA SER A 253 -12.22 9.83 18.01
C SER A 253 -11.10 9.59 19.03
N ASP A 254 -10.13 8.73 18.69
CA ASP A 254 -8.91 8.54 19.47
C ASP A 254 -7.83 9.51 19.00
N VAL A 255 -7.67 10.62 19.73
CA VAL A 255 -6.75 11.71 19.39
C VAL A 255 -5.30 11.26 19.48
N ASP A 256 -4.94 10.50 20.51
CA ASP A 256 -3.56 10.11 20.78
C ASP A 256 -3.08 9.10 19.74
N ALA A 257 -3.90 8.10 19.41
CA ALA A 257 -3.61 7.18 18.32
C ALA A 257 -3.53 7.91 16.96
N SER A 258 -4.42 8.87 16.71
CA SER A 258 -4.41 9.67 15.48
C SER A 258 -3.12 10.47 15.32
N LEU A 259 -2.67 11.13 16.38
CA LEU A 259 -1.40 11.87 16.40
C LEU A 259 -0.20 10.94 16.23
N HIS A 260 -0.21 9.75 16.86
CA HIS A 260 0.85 8.75 16.70
C HIS A 260 0.99 8.29 15.24
N TYR A 261 -0.11 7.91 14.58
CA TYR A 261 -0.06 7.48 13.18
C TYR A 261 0.27 8.63 12.21
N ALA A 262 -0.20 9.85 12.50
CA ALA A 262 0.20 11.04 11.74
C ALA A 262 1.71 11.32 11.89
N ALA A 263 2.28 11.20 13.10
CA ALA A 263 3.70 11.36 13.36
C ALA A 263 4.56 10.37 12.56
N ARG A 264 4.12 9.10 12.42
CA ARG A 264 4.82 8.12 11.58
C ARG A 264 4.89 8.54 10.10
N LEU A 265 3.82 9.13 9.56
CA LEU A 265 3.80 9.66 8.19
C LEU A 265 4.65 10.93 8.03
N ILE A 266 4.71 11.77 9.05
CA ILE A 266 5.55 12.96 9.11
C ILE A 266 7.04 12.56 9.11
N GLU A 267 7.43 11.62 9.95
CA GLU A 267 8.80 11.09 9.99
C GLU A 267 9.21 10.42 8.67
N ALA A 268 8.27 9.78 7.97
CA ALA A 268 8.48 9.26 6.63
C ALA A 268 8.58 10.36 5.54
N GLY A 269 8.33 11.62 5.88
CA GLY A 269 8.34 12.75 4.93
C GLY A 269 7.23 12.70 3.88
N ASP A 270 6.15 11.91 4.12
CA ASP A 270 5.08 11.73 3.13
C ASP A 270 3.90 12.67 3.37
N LEU A 271 4.15 13.96 3.13
CA LEU A 271 3.11 14.99 3.19
C LEU A 271 1.99 14.77 2.16
N PRO A 272 2.26 14.36 0.89
CA PRO A 272 1.18 14.19 -0.10
C PRO A 272 0.15 13.13 0.29
N SER A 273 0.57 11.94 0.73
CA SER A 273 -0.36 10.87 1.14
C SER A 273 -1.12 11.24 2.40
N LEU A 274 -0.45 11.87 3.36
CA LEU A 274 -1.06 12.38 4.58
C LEU A 274 -2.12 13.45 4.26
N ALA A 275 -1.80 14.43 3.41
CA ALA A 275 -2.72 15.48 2.99
C ALA A 275 -3.96 14.90 2.27
N ARG A 276 -3.73 13.99 1.32
CA ARG A 276 -4.83 13.29 0.63
C ARG A 276 -5.72 12.54 1.63
N ARG A 277 -5.14 11.79 2.58
CA ARG A 277 -5.90 11.00 3.55
C ARG A 277 -6.72 11.88 4.49
N LEU A 278 -6.14 12.95 5.04
CA LEU A 278 -6.85 13.88 5.92
C LEU A 278 -8.00 14.59 5.18
N THR A 279 -7.80 14.95 3.92
CA THR A 279 -8.87 15.51 3.08
C THR A 279 -10.01 14.50 2.93
N VAL A 280 -9.72 13.23 2.61
CA VAL A 280 -10.75 12.18 2.49
C VAL A 280 -11.52 12.03 3.80
N ILE A 281 -10.82 11.96 4.94
CA ILE A 281 -11.43 11.82 6.27
C ILE A 281 -12.37 12.99 6.58
N ALA A 282 -11.95 14.21 6.27
CA ALA A 282 -12.77 15.42 6.51
C ALA A 282 -14.12 15.37 5.76
N TYR A 283 -14.16 14.82 4.56
CA TYR A 283 -15.39 14.71 3.76
C TYR A 283 -16.14 13.40 3.95
N GLU A 284 -15.45 12.28 4.22
CA GLU A 284 -16.08 10.96 4.40
C GLU A 284 -16.59 10.75 5.82
N ASP A 285 -15.76 11.02 6.84
CA ASP A 285 -16.04 10.66 8.23
C ASP A 285 -16.65 11.81 9.04
N ILE A 286 -16.26 13.06 8.77
CA ILE A 286 -16.84 14.25 9.40
C ILE A 286 -18.04 14.74 8.57
N GLY A 287 -17.87 14.87 7.26
CA GLY A 287 -18.95 15.14 6.33
C GLY A 287 -19.82 16.35 6.72
N LEU A 288 -21.13 16.16 6.68
CA LEU A 288 -22.10 17.20 6.99
C LEU A 288 -22.27 17.49 8.48
N ALA A 289 -21.63 16.71 9.37
CA ALA A 289 -21.69 16.99 10.81
C ALA A 289 -20.94 18.27 11.21
N ASN A 290 -19.80 18.57 10.54
CA ASN A 290 -19.01 19.77 10.76
C ASN A 290 -18.35 20.27 9.46
N PRO A 291 -19.04 21.04 8.59
CA PRO A 291 -18.44 21.59 7.37
C PRO A 291 -17.25 22.52 7.58
N ASP A 292 -17.16 23.19 8.73
CA ASP A 292 -16.04 24.09 9.03
C ASP A 292 -14.71 23.29 9.13
N ALA A 293 -14.74 22.09 9.71
CA ALA A 293 -13.58 21.23 9.76
C ALA A 293 -13.04 20.84 8.36
N GLN A 294 -13.92 20.75 7.35
CA GLN A 294 -13.51 20.50 5.96
C GLN A 294 -12.72 21.70 5.41
N ILE A 295 -13.21 22.92 5.64
CA ILE A 295 -12.58 24.16 5.20
C ILE A 295 -11.23 24.34 5.91
N HIS A 296 -11.19 24.15 7.23
CA HIS A 296 -9.97 24.18 8.04
C HIS A 296 -8.92 23.20 7.51
N THR A 297 -9.33 21.96 7.24
CA THR A 297 -8.46 20.91 6.72
C THR A 297 -7.83 21.32 5.38
N VAL A 298 -8.63 21.71 4.40
CA VAL A 298 -8.12 22.06 3.07
C VAL A 298 -7.20 23.29 3.15
N THR A 299 -7.59 24.32 3.89
CA THR A 299 -6.80 25.55 4.03
C THR A 299 -5.46 25.29 4.72
N ALA A 300 -5.46 24.52 5.81
CA ALA A 300 -4.24 24.22 6.55
C ALA A 300 -3.32 23.26 5.76
N LEU A 301 -3.85 22.29 4.99
CA LEU A 301 -3.04 21.44 4.13
C LEU A 301 -2.38 22.21 2.99
N GLN A 302 -3.08 23.14 2.35
CA GLN A 302 -2.47 24.05 1.35
C GLN A 302 -1.34 24.89 1.94
N ALA A 303 -1.47 25.36 3.18
CA ALA A 303 -0.42 26.06 3.88
C ALA A 303 0.75 25.10 4.24
N ALA A 304 0.46 23.88 4.69
CA ALA A 304 1.46 22.87 5.01
C ALA A 304 2.32 22.48 3.80
N GLU A 305 1.71 22.32 2.63
CA GLU A 305 2.42 22.05 1.37
C GLU A 305 3.38 23.19 0.96
N ARG A 306 3.03 24.44 1.26
CA ARG A 306 3.88 25.62 0.98
C ARG A 306 5.02 25.76 1.94
N ILE A 307 4.81 25.43 3.22
CA ILE A 307 5.79 25.57 4.30
C ILE A 307 6.76 24.38 4.27
N GLY A 308 6.27 23.17 4.09
CA GLY A 308 7.06 21.95 4.15
C GLY A 308 7.44 21.53 5.57
N PHE A 309 8.10 20.36 5.68
CA PHE A 309 8.64 19.91 6.95
C PHE A 309 9.96 20.63 7.28
N PRO A 310 10.25 20.86 8.58
CA PRO A 310 9.55 20.32 9.76
C PRO A 310 8.32 21.11 10.24
N GLU A 311 8.10 22.34 9.82
CA GLU A 311 7.07 23.23 10.37
C GLU A 311 5.64 22.82 10.01
N ALA A 312 5.42 22.17 8.87
CA ALA A 312 4.11 21.66 8.45
C ALA A 312 3.45 20.75 9.51
N ARG A 313 4.24 20.11 10.39
CA ARG A 313 3.74 19.28 11.50
C ARG A 313 2.79 20.02 12.43
N ILE A 314 2.99 21.34 12.60
CA ILE A 314 2.17 22.19 13.49
C ILE A 314 0.74 22.29 12.95
N LEU A 315 0.61 22.53 11.66
CA LEU A 315 -0.68 22.61 10.97
C LEU A 315 -1.38 21.25 10.96
N ILE A 316 -0.62 20.19 10.69
CA ILE A 316 -1.13 18.81 10.67
C ILE A 316 -1.66 18.41 12.04
N ALA A 317 -0.97 18.73 13.13
CA ALA A 317 -1.44 18.44 14.47
C ALA A 317 -2.80 19.10 14.76
N ASN A 318 -2.98 20.36 14.37
CA ASN A 318 -4.26 21.06 14.52
C ASN A 318 -5.39 20.36 13.76
N ILE A 319 -5.13 19.96 12.50
CA ILE A 319 -6.12 19.25 11.67
C ILE A 319 -6.49 17.91 12.30
N VAL A 320 -5.49 17.10 12.71
CA VAL A 320 -5.71 15.78 13.29
C VAL A 320 -6.56 15.87 14.57
N ILE A 321 -6.29 16.85 15.44
CA ILE A 321 -7.08 17.07 16.67
C ILE A 321 -8.50 17.53 16.32
N ASP A 322 -8.67 18.50 15.42
CA ASP A 322 -9.98 19.01 15.00
C ASP A 322 -10.84 17.89 14.40
N LEU A 323 -10.29 17.11 13.48
CA LEU A 323 -10.99 15.98 12.85
C LEU A 323 -11.30 14.87 13.87
N SER A 324 -10.39 14.56 14.78
CA SER A 324 -10.60 13.51 15.80
C SER A 324 -11.76 13.86 16.74
N LEU A 325 -11.87 15.11 17.14
CA LEU A 325 -12.88 15.59 18.10
C LEU A 325 -14.16 16.13 17.44
N SER A 326 -14.18 16.34 16.13
CA SER A 326 -15.38 16.73 15.40
C SER A 326 -16.46 15.65 15.46
N PRO A 327 -17.74 16.01 15.49
CA PRO A 327 -18.83 15.06 15.33
C PRO A 327 -18.71 14.34 13.99
N LYS A 328 -19.12 13.06 13.94
CA LYS A 328 -18.94 12.19 12.77
C LYS A 328 -20.25 12.01 12.02
N SER A 329 -20.18 12.09 10.68
CA SER A 329 -21.28 11.69 9.79
C SER A 329 -20.76 11.29 8.42
N ASN A 330 -21.10 10.09 8.00
CA ASN A 330 -20.85 9.57 6.67
C ASN A 330 -22.09 9.58 5.76
N SER A 331 -23.13 10.32 6.15
CA SER A 331 -24.44 10.32 5.49
C SER A 331 -24.37 10.69 4.00
N ALA A 332 -23.50 11.65 3.63
CA ALA A 332 -23.29 12.07 2.25
C ALA A 332 -22.62 10.96 1.42
N TYR A 333 -21.59 10.33 1.97
CA TYR A 333 -20.92 9.17 1.35
C TYR A 333 -21.89 8.02 1.09
N VAL A 334 -22.62 7.60 2.12
CA VAL A 334 -23.63 6.53 2.03
C VAL A 334 -24.74 6.88 1.04
N ALA A 335 -25.15 8.15 0.96
CA ALA A 335 -26.16 8.59 -0.01
C ALA A 335 -25.66 8.44 -1.45
N MET A 336 -24.43 8.80 -1.73
CA MET A 336 -23.83 8.65 -3.06
C MET A 336 -23.67 7.18 -3.43
N ASP A 337 -23.22 6.33 -2.50
CA ASP A 337 -23.07 4.88 -2.73
C ASP A 337 -24.40 4.21 -3.03
N LYS A 338 -25.48 4.58 -2.35
CA LYS A 338 -26.83 4.12 -2.67
C LYS A 338 -27.24 4.51 -4.10
N ALA A 339 -27.02 5.76 -4.50
CA ALA A 339 -27.33 6.22 -5.84
C ALA A 339 -26.52 5.49 -6.92
N LEU A 340 -25.23 5.28 -6.69
CA LEU A 340 -24.35 4.50 -7.58
C LEU A 340 -24.78 3.03 -7.65
N SER A 341 -25.20 2.44 -6.55
CA SER A 341 -25.72 1.06 -6.52
C SER A 341 -26.98 0.92 -7.38
N ASP A 342 -27.93 1.86 -7.27
CA ASP A 342 -29.14 1.86 -8.08
C ASP A 342 -28.82 2.05 -9.56
N LEU A 343 -27.91 2.96 -9.90
CA LEU A 343 -27.47 3.15 -11.28
C LEU A 343 -26.85 1.87 -11.88
N ARG A 344 -26.02 1.17 -11.11
CA ARG A 344 -25.42 -0.12 -11.55
C ARG A 344 -26.46 -1.22 -11.77
N LYS A 345 -27.52 -1.22 -10.98
CA LYS A 345 -28.62 -2.22 -11.08
C LYS A 345 -29.59 -1.90 -12.24
N SER A 346 -29.94 -0.62 -12.41
CA SER A 346 -30.97 -0.21 -13.35
C SER A 346 -30.44 0.24 -14.73
N GLY A 347 -29.10 0.44 -14.84
CA GLY A 347 -28.49 1.02 -16.03
C GLY A 347 -28.86 2.50 -16.23
N ASN A 348 -28.51 3.06 -17.38
CA ASN A 348 -28.86 4.44 -17.75
C ASN A 348 -30.35 4.56 -18.08
N LEU A 349 -31.14 4.92 -17.10
CA LEU A 349 -32.56 5.22 -17.30
C LEU A 349 -32.74 6.56 -18.02
N PRO A 350 -33.82 6.69 -18.87
CA PRO A 350 -34.05 7.93 -19.59
C PRO A 350 -34.38 9.08 -18.63
N ILE A 351 -33.73 10.23 -18.84
CA ILE A 351 -34.00 11.45 -18.10
C ILE A 351 -35.43 11.93 -18.45
N PRO A 352 -36.26 12.36 -17.47
CA PRO A 352 -37.58 12.95 -17.73
C PRO A 352 -37.51 14.09 -18.76
N ARG A 353 -38.45 14.13 -19.71
CA ARG A 353 -38.40 15.02 -20.87
C ARG A 353 -38.31 16.50 -20.47
N HIS A 354 -39.07 16.90 -19.46
CA HIS A 354 -39.10 18.30 -18.98
C HIS A 354 -37.75 18.75 -18.36
N LEU A 355 -36.85 17.80 -17.94
CA LEU A 355 -35.53 18.10 -17.41
C LEU A 355 -34.42 18.12 -18.49
N ARG A 356 -34.74 17.68 -19.72
CA ARG A 356 -33.74 17.65 -20.79
C ARG A 356 -33.43 19.04 -21.30
N ASP A 357 -32.20 19.23 -21.80
CA ASP A 357 -31.79 20.54 -22.36
C ASP A 357 -32.70 20.97 -23.49
N GLY A 358 -33.16 22.21 -23.38
CA GLY A 358 -34.04 22.90 -24.34
C GLY A 358 -33.37 24.00 -25.20
N HIS A 359 -32.04 24.20 -25.05
CA HIS A 359 -31.35 25.37 -25.62
C HIS A 359 -30.80 25.15 -27.06
N TYR A 360 -31.06 24.00 -27.70
CA TYR A 360 -30.61 23.74 -29.06
C TYR A 360 -31.75 23.73 -30.09
N ALA A 361 -31.41 24.03 -31.36
CA ALA A 361 -32.38 23.98 -32.46
C ALA A 361 -33.00 22.62 -32.59
N GLY A 362 -34.34 22.48 -32.59
CA GLY A 362 -35.06 21.23 -32.64
C GLY A 362 -35.45 20.60 -31.30
N SER A 363 -34.98 21.15 -30.18
CA SER A 363 -35.34 20.66 -28.84
C SER A 363 -36.87 20.62 -28.59
N LYS A 364 -37.58 21.63 -29.06
CA LYS A 364 -39.05 21.75 -28.97
C LYS A 364 -39.77 20.67 -29.78
N THR A 365 -39.24 20.30 -30.94
CA THR A 365 -39.80 19.21 -31.80
C THR A 365 -39.66 17.83 -31.13
N LEU A 366 -38.63 17.70 -30.31
CA LEU A 366 -38.39 16.46 -29.52
C LEU A 366 -39.14 16.46 -28.17
N GLY A 367 -39.87 17.53 -27.84
CA GLY A 367 -40.61 17.66 -26.58
C GLY A 367 -39.69 17.85 -25.34
N ASN A 368 -38.46 18.31 -25.53
CA ASN A 368 -37.55 18.58 -24.43
C ASN A 368 -37.82 19.91 -23.74
N ALA A 369 -37.60 19.98 -22.44
CA ALA A 369 -37.85 21.14 -21.57
C ALA A 369 -39.32 21.63 -21.57
N GLN A 370 -40.26 20.89 -22.16
CA GLN A 370 -41.69 21.25 -22.09
C GLN A 370 -42.20 20.91 -20.69
N ASP A 371 -43.07 21.83 -20.18
CA ASP A 371 -43.70 21.72 -18.84
C ASP A 371 -42.74 21.79 -17.64
N TYR A 372 -41.48 22.19 -17.84
CA TYR A 372 -40.58 22.43 -16.72
C TYR A 372 -41.06 23.64 -15.90
N LYS A 373 -41.32 23.37 -14.63
CA LYS A 373 -41.71 24.41 -13.66
C LYS A 373 -40.45 24.98 -13.00
N TYR A 374 -40.14 26.26 -13.28
CA TYR A 374 -38.96 26.92 -12.73
C TYR A 374 -39.19 27.29 -11.26
N PRO A 375 -38.46 26.68 -10.26
CA PRO A 375 -38.76 26.86 -8.83
C PRO A 375 -38.73 28.33 -8.35
N HIS A 376 -37.88 29.18 -8.92
CA HIS A 376 -37.78 30.55 -8.50
C HIS A 376 -39.03 31.41 -8.84
N ASN A 377 -39.94 30.90 -9.68
CA ASN A 377 -41.22 31.56 -9.98
C ASN A 377 -42.31 31.21 -8.94
N TYR A 378 -41.99 30.37 -7.93
CA TYR A 378 -42.96 29.87 -6.95
C TYR A 378 -42.59 30.29 -5.53
N PRO A 379 -43.56 30.44 -4.60
CA PRO A 379 -43.33 30.76 -3.21
C PRO A 379 -42.33 29.79 -2.53
N GLY A 380 -41.35 30.38 -1.86
CA GLY A 380 -40.32 29.59 -1.19
C GLY A 380 -39.34 28.89 -2.13
N ASN A 381 -39.31 29.31 -3.41
CA ASN A 381 -38.44 28.69 -4.45
C ASN A 381 -38.63 27.20 -4.57
N TRP A 382 -39.84 26.69 -4.36
CA TRP A 382 -40.17 25.28 -4.40
C TRP A 382 -41.46 25.03 -5.21
N VAL A 383 -41.45 23.96 -6.00
CA VAL A 383 -42.64 23.54 -6.77
C VAL A 383 -42.61 21.99 -6.90
N GLN A 384 -43.79 21.41 -6.85
CA GLN A 384 -43.92 19.97 -7.01
C GLN A 384 -43.78 19.57 -8.47
N GLN A 385 -42.75 18.82 -8.75
CA GLN A 385 -42.51 18.10 -10.02
C GLN A 385 -41.57 16.93 -9.78
N ASP A 386 -41.55 15.96 -10.70
CA ASP A 386 -40.69 14.79 -10.63
C ASP A 386 -39.32 15.09 -11.21
N TYR A 387 -38.25 14.73 -10.49
CA TYR A 387 -36.89 14.91 -10.94
C TYR A 387 -36.16 13.60 -11.25
N LEU A 388 -36.62 12.47 -10.71
CA LEU A 388 -36.06 11.15 -10.96
C LEU A 388 -36.74 10.48 -12.16
N PRO A 389 -36.03 9.59 -12.86
CA PRO A 389 -36.65 8.68 -13.83
C PRO A 389 -37.80 7.90 -13.21
N ASP A 390 -38.82 7.57 -14.03
CA ASP A 390 -40.07 6.91 -13.54
C ASP A 390 -39.83 5.66 -12.73
N LYS A 391 -38.82 4.84 -13.09
CA LYS A 391 -38.46 3.63 -12.38
C LYS A 391 -37.82 3.87 -11.00
N LEU A 392 -37.35 5.09 -10.75
CA LEU A 392 -36.73 5.50 -9.49
C LEU A 392 -37.63 6.46 -8.68
N LYS A 393 -38.90 6.63 -9.09
CA LYS A 393 -39.87 7.44 -8.30
C LYS A 393 -39.99 6.89 -6.90
N GLY A 394 -39.80 7.77 -5.88
CA GLY A 394 -39.83 7.40 -4.46
C GLY A 394 -38.48 6.93 -3.91
N ALA A 395 -37.42 6.82 -4.72
CA ALA A 395 -36.09 6.54 -4.17
C ALA A 395 -35.63 7.66 -3.23
N SER A 396 -35.05 7.26 -2.10
CA SER A 396 -34.49 8.17 -1.09
C SER A 396 -33.08 7.75 -0.74
N TYR A 397 -32.10 8.53 -1.16
CA TYR A 397 -30.68 8.24 -0.95
C TYR A 397 -30.13 8.87 0.34
N PHE A 398 -30.45 10.14 0.57
CA PHE A 398 -29.94 10.89 1.70
C PHE A 398 -30.81 10.72 2.94
N THR A 399 -30.20 10.22 4.02
CA THR A 399 -30.77 10.18 5.36
C THR A 399 -29.86 10.99 6.27
N PRO A 400 -30.33 12.14 6.80
CA PRO A 400 -29.53 12.99 7.67
C PRO A 400 -29.15 12.27 8.96
N ASN A 401 -27.96 12.60 9.48
CA ASN A 401 -27.51 12.20 10.80
C ASN A 401 -27.80 13.31 11.81
N GLU A 402 -28.00 12.99 13.07
CA GLU A 402 -28.32 13.96 14.11
C GLU A 402 -27.08 14.46 14.90
N ASN A 403 -25.89 13.93 14.62
CA ASN A 403 -24.69 14.22 15.41
C ASN A 403 -24.18 15.67 15.27
N GLY A 404 -24.38 16.31 14.11
CA GLY A 404 -23.90 17.67 13.84
C GLY A 404 -25.02 18.72 13.80
N LYS A 405 -24.75 19.94 14.25
CA LYS A 405 -25.74 21.06 14.21
C LYS A 405 -26.16 21.38 12.77
N TYR A 406 -25.21 21.42 11.85
CA TYR A 406 -25.46 21.75 10.44
C TYR A 406 -26.32 20.67 9.77
N GLU A 407 -26.00 19.41 9.97
CA GLU A 407 -26.73 18.31 9.36
C GLU A 407 -28.16 18.19 9.91
N ARG A 408 -28.37 18.42 11.22
CA ARG A 408 -29.72 18.53 11.79
C ARG A 408 -30.58 19.58 11.12
N ALA A 409 -29.99 20.76 10.82
CA ALA A 409 -30.69 21.81 10.10
C ALA A 409 -31.07 21.41 8.67
N LEU A 410 -30.18 20.69 7.97
CA LEU A 410 -30.48 20.10 6.66
C LEU A 410 -31.59 19.03 6.75
N GLY A 411 -31.57 18.23 7.80
CA GLY A 411 -32.61 17.22 8.08
C GLY A 411 -33.99 17.85 8.26
N ALA A 412 -34.10 18.88 9.10
CA ALA A 412 -35.33 19.62 9.29
C ALA A 412 -35.85 20.28 8.00
N THR A 413 -34.94 20.77 7.16
CA THR A 413 -35.29 21.33 5.83
C THR A 413 -35.81 20.23 4.90
N LYS A 414 -35.13 19.09 4.86
CA LYS A 414 -35.56 17.92 4.06
C LYS A 414 -36.95 17.45 4.48
N GLU A 415 -37.21 17.32 5.77
CA GLU A 415 -38.53 16.91 6.28
C GLU A 415 -39.65 17.84 5.82
N LYS A 416 -39.44 19.17 5.89
CA LYS A 416 -40.40 20.15 5.38
C LYS A 416 -40.70 19.96 3.90
N ILE A 417 -39.64 19.73 3.08
CA ILE A 417 -39.80 19.48 1.64
C ILE A 417 -40.55 18.17 1.40
N ASP A 418 -40.21 17.11 2.13
CA ASP A 418 -40.87 15.80 1.99
C ASP A 418 -42.35 15.84 2.42
N GLN A 419 -42.71 16.68 3.38
CA GLN A 419 -44.12 16.95 3.74
C GLN A 419 -44.87 17.71 2.63
N LEU A 420 -44.20 18.67 1.95
CA LEU A 420 -44.78 19.38 0.82
C LEU A 420 -45.03 18.46 -0.39
N LYS A 421 -44.14 17.49 -0.61
CA LYS A 421 -44.28 16.47 -1.68
C LYS A 421 -45.47 15.51 -1.47
N LYS A 422 -45.89 15.31 -0.21
CA LYS A 422 -47.02 14.42 0.12
C LYS A 422 -48.38 15.08 0.07
N ARG A 423 -48.42 16.42 -0.04
CA ARG A 423 -49.63 17.22 -0.23
C ARG A 423 -49.92 17.39 -1.71
#